data_5f830b37e6af7e114c848b77a7e190a9
#
_entry.id   5f830b37e6af7e114c848b77a7e190a9
#
_cell.length_a   1.000
_cell.length_b   1.000
_cell.length_c   1.000
_cell.angle_alpha   90.00
_cell.angle_beta   90.00
_cell.angle_gamma   90.00
#
_symmetry.space_group_name_H-M   'P 1'
#
loop_
_entity.id
_entity.type
_entity.pdbx_description
1 polymer ?
#
loop_
_entity_poly.entity_id
_entity_poly.type
_entity_poly.pdbx_seq_one_letter_code
_entity_poly.pdbx_strand_id
1 'polypeptide(L)'
;DSTPALTGTVNDPTATVVVTVDGTDYPAVNNGDGTWTLADNTLPALTDGPHTITVTATDPAGNAGTDTAVVTIDTTAPNAPVLDPINATDPVTGTAEPGSTVTVSFPDGTTATVVAGTDGSWSVPNPGNLVDGDTVTATATDPAGNTSLPGSGVVSADITAPVVALDDVLTNDSTPALTGTVNDPTATVVVTVDGTDYPAVNNGDGT
;
A
#
# COMPACT_ATOMS: atom_id res chain seq x y z
N ASP A 1 5.08 -17.60 4.17
CA ASP A 1 5.68 -18.94 4.18
C ASP A 1 4.60 -20.00 4.38
N SER A 2 4.50 -20.98 3.46
CA SER A 2 3.50 -22.06 3.49
C SER A 2 3.96 -23.30 4.27
N THR A 3 5.20 -23.35 4.74
CA THR A 3 5.80 -24.50 5.46
C THR A 3 6.47 -24.07 6.77
N PRO A 4 5.79 -23.28 7.64
CA PRO A 4 6.43 -22.60 8.76
C PRO A 4 6.99 -23.56 9.80
N ALA A 5 8.06 -23.14 10.48
CA ALA A 5 8.48 -23.76 11.73
C ALA A 5 7.43 -23.51 12.82
N LEU A 6 7.16 -24.52 13.66
CA LEU A 6 6.27 -24.39 14.81
C LEU A 6 7.06 -24.59 16.09
N THR A 7 6.75 -23.80 17.12
CA THR A 7 7.44 -23.87 18.41
C THR A 7 6.44 -23.69 19.55
N GLY A 8 6.81 -24.17 20.71
CA GLY A 8 6.00 -23.99 21.91
C GLY A 8 6.73 -24.49 23.17
N THR A 9 5.99 -24.63 24.25
CA THR A 9 6.53 -25.05 25.54
C THR A 9 6.06 -26.45 25.93
N VAL A 10 6.90 -27.20 26.65
CA VAL A 10 6.60 -28.48 27.24
C VAL A 10 7.34 -28.58 28.59
N ASN A 11 6.64 -28.91 29.66
CA ASN A 11 7.19 -28.91 31.01
C ASN A 11 7.95 -30.19 31.38
N ASP A 12 7.78 -31.28 30.62
CA ASP A 12 8.48 -32.55 30.82
C ASP A 12 9.57 -32.73 29.76
N PRO A 13 10.86 -32.69 30.13
CA PRO A 13 11.97 -32.83 29.19
C PRO A 13 12.08 -34.23 28.56
N THR A 14 11.32 -35.22 29.09
CA THR A 14 11.33 -36.60 28.60
C THR A 14 10.10 -36.97 27.76
N ALA A 15 9.11 -36.07 27.69
CA ALA A 15 7.91 -36.28 26.90
C ALA A 15 8.22 -36.32 25.39
N THR A 16 7.53 -37.21 24.70
CA THR A 16 7.44 -37.16 23.22
C THR A 16 6.42 -36.10 22.82
N VAL A 17 6.75 -35.31 21.80
CA VAL A 17 5.88 -34.23 21.29
C VAL A 17 5.47 -34.56 19.87
N VAL A 18 4.17 -34.51 19.61
CA VAL A 18 3.57 -34.68 18.28
C VAL A 18 2.72 -33.45 17.97
N VAL A 19 2.89 -32.90 16.78
CA VAL A 19 2.08 -31.80 16.23
C VAL A 19 1.16 -32.38 15.16
N THR A 20 -0.13 -32.19 15.33
CA THR A 20 -1.14 -32.59 14.33
C THR A 20 -1.60 -31.36 13.56
N VAL A 21 -1.47 -31.38 12.24
CA VAL A 21 -1.93 -30.33 11.32
C VAL A 21 -2.88 -30.97 10.33
N ASP A 22 -4.10 -30.45 10.21
CA ASP A 22 -5.13 -30.95 9.29
C ASP A 22 -5.33 -32.49 9.38
N GLY A 23 -5.20 -33.04 10.60
CA GLY A 23 -5.38 -34.46 10.87
C GLY A 23 -4.16 -35.35 10.58
N THR A 24 -3.02 -34.77 10.21
CA THR A 24 -1.75 -35.49 9.98
C THR A 24 -0.76 -35.19 11.11
N ASP A 25 -0.12 -36.24 11.63
CA ASP A 25 0.80 -36.17 12.73
C ASP A 25 2.26 -36.00 12.29
N TYR A 26 2.95 -35.03 12.92
CA TYR A 26 4.36 -34.71 12.69
C TYR A 26 5.12 -34.78 14.02
N PRO A 27 6.13 -35.64 14.15
CA PRO A 27 6.95 -35.70 15.37
C PRO A 27 7.78 -34.41 15.51
N ALA A 28 7.66 -33.75 16.65
CA ALA A 28 8.43 -32.55 16.98
C ALA A 28 9.58 -32.90 17.95
N VAL A 29 10.60 -32.07 17.96
CA VAL A 29 11.75 -32.21 18.86
C VAL A 29 11.42 -31.55 20.19
N ASN A 30 11.47 -32.34 21.29
CA ASN A 30 11.53 -31.79 22.65
C ASN A 30 12.98 -31.38 22.92
N ASN A 31 13.23 -30.08 23.13
CA ASN A 31 14.58 -29.53 23.26
C ASN A 31 15.19 -29.80 24.65
N GLY A 32 14.39 -30.30 25.62
CA GLY A 32 14.82 -30.60 26.99
C GLY A 32 15.02 -29.38 27.88
N ASP A 33 14.81 -28.17 27.36
CA ASP A 33 14.92 -26.90 28.06
C ASP A 33 13.57 -26.25 28.40
N GLY A 34 12.48 -27.01 28.24
CA GLY A 34 11.11 -26.52 28.43
C GLY A 34 10.43 -26.09 27.14
N THR A 35 11.10 -26.25 25.99
CA THR A 35 10.55 -25.94 24.68
C THR A 35 10.52 -27.14 23.76
N TRP A 36 9.70 -27.02 22.69
CA TRP A 36 9.69 -27.98 21.59
C TRP A 36 9.74 -27.23 20.24
N THR A 37 10.20 -27.91 19.20
CA THR A 37 10.32 -27.35 17.85
C THR A 37 9.91 -28.38 16.81
N LEU A 38 9.07 -27.99 15.85
CA LEU A 38 8.92 -28.65 14.56
C LEU A 38 9.66 -27.76 13.54
N ALA A 39 10.66 -28.31 12.88
CA ALA A 39 11.55 -27.55 12.02
C ALA A 39 10.80 -27.01 10.79
N ASP A 40 11.28 -25.89 10.27
CA ASP A 40 10.86 -25.32 9.01
C ASP A 40 10.92 -26.37 7.87
N ASN A 41 9.99 -26.28 6.92
CA ASN A 41 9.87 -27.23 5.80
C ASN A 41 9.60 -28.71 6.21
N THR A 42 9.15 -28.98 7.44
CA THR A 42 8.71 -30.31 7.86
C THR A 42 7.26 -30.58 7.44
N LEU A 43 6.43 -29.54 7.45
CA LEU A 43 5.05 -29.61 6.95
C LEU A 43 5.01 -29.61 5.43
N PRO A 44 4.00 -30.23 4.81
CA PRO A 44 3.71 -29.95 3.40
C PRO A 44 3.30 -28.49 3.25
N ALA A 45 3.35 -27.94 2.02
CA ALA A 45 2.85 -26.60 1.77
C ALA A 45 1.36 -26.51 2.15
N LEU A 46 1.08 -25.69 3.16
CA LEU A 46 -0.27 -25.37 3.60
C LEU A 46 -0.88 -24.33 2.65
N THR A 47 -2.19 -24.39 2.48
CA THR A 47 -2.93 -23.40 1.68
C THR A 47 -3.12 -22.11 2.47
N ASP A 48 -3.36 -21.00 1.77
CA ASP A 48 -3.74 -19.75 2.44
C ASP A 48 -5.02 -19.92 3.27
N GLY A 49 -5.00 -19.37 4.47
CA GLY A 49 -6.08 -19.43 5.43
C GLY A 49 -5.69 -19.97 6.81
N PRO A 50 -6.64 -20.10 7.72
CA PRO A 50 -6.39 -20.61 9.08
C PRO A 50 -6.29 -22.13 9.11
N HIS A 51 -5.23 -22.67 9.74
CA HIS A 51 -5.02 -24.08 10.02
C HIS A 51 -5.02 -24.30 11.53
N THR A 52 -5.82 -25.27 12.00
CA THR A 52 -5.81 -25.65 13.42
C THR A 52 -4.68 -26.62 13.69
N ILE A 53 -3.81 -26.23 14.59
CA ILE A 53 -2.68 -27.04 15.05
C ILE A 53 -3.04 -27.60 16.42
N THR A 54 -2.86 -28.91 16.62
CA THR A 54 -2.95 -29.54 17.92
C THR A 54 -1.57 -30.08 18.29
N VAL A 55 -1.06 -29.76 19.48
CA VAL A 55 0.15 -30.36 20.02
C VAL A 55 -0.22 -31.35 21.13
N THR A 56 0.39 -32.53 21.11
CA THR A 56 0.24 -33.56 22.14
C THR A 56 1.61 -33.90 22.68
N ALA A 57 1.79 -33.73 23.99
CA ALA A 57 2.97 -34.19 24.69
C ALA A 57 2.61 -35.42 25.55
N THR A 58 3.38 -36.50 25.43
CA THR A 58 3.14 -37.77 26.15
C THR A 58 4.38 -38.17 26.95
N ASP A 59 4.22 -38.33 28.24
CA ASP A 59 5.29 -38.78 29.13
C ASP A 59 5.62 -40.27 28.95
N PRO A 60 6.74 -40.78 29.52
CA PRO A 60 7.09 -42.20 29.44
C PRO A 60 6.10 -43.15 30.13
N ALA A 61 5.22 -42.65 31.01
CA ALA A 61 4.17 -43.41 31.68
C ALA A 61 2.88 -43.48 30.83
N GLY A 62 2.81 -42.76 29.71
CA GLY A 62 1.66 -42.73 28.83
C GLY A 62 0.64 -41.65 29.17
N ASN A 63 0.94 -40.71 30.07
CA ASN A 63 0.04 -39.57 30.31
C ASN A 63 0.25 -38.50 29.24
N ALA A 64 -0.87 -38.05 28.63
CA ALA A 64 -0.83 -37.06 27.56
C ALA A 64 -1.46 -35.75 27.98
N GLY A 65 -0.80 -34.64 27.60
CA GLY A 65 -1.34 -33.29 27.65
C GLY A 65 -1.48 -32.76 26.22
N THR A 66 -2.51 -31.97 25.97
CA THR A 66 -2.77 -31.38 24.62
C THR A 66 -3.04 -29.90 24.73
N ASP A 67 -2.67 -29.15 23.65
CA ASP A 67 -3.02 -27.77 23.45
C ASP A 67 -3.32 -27.51 21.96
N THR A 68 -4.05 -26.42 21.65
CA THR A 68 -4.42 -26.09 20.29
C THR A 68 -4.13 -24.62 19.98
N ALA A 69 -3.68 -24.36 18.77
CA ALA A 69 -3.47 -23.01 18.24
C ALA A 69 -3.95 -22.91 16.79
N VAL A 70 -4.09 -21.71 16.29
CA VAL A 70 -4.36 -21.45 14.88
C VAL A 70 -3.13 -20.80 14.27
N VAL A 71 -2.63 -21.38 13.16
CA VAL A 71 -1.63 -20.78 12.29
C VAL A 71 -2.36 -20.30 11.05
N THR A 72 -2.23 -19.02 10.71
CA THR A 72 -2.81 -18.47 9.49
C THR A 72 -1.71 -18.33 8.44
N ILE A 73 -1.87 -19.03 7.34
CA ILE A 73 -1.00 -18.92 6.17
C ILE A 73 -1.55 -17.83 5.26
N ASP A 74 -0.67 -16.96 4.83
CA ASP A 74 -0.94 -15.97 3.79
C ASP A 74 0.31 -15.85 2.91
N THR A 75 0.16 -16.22 1.65
CA THR A 75 1.23 -16.14 0.64
C THR A 75 0.85 -15.22 -0.51
N THR A 76 -0.28 -14.51 -0.37
CA THR A 76 -0.83 -13.63 -1.40
C THR A 76 -0.35 -12.20 -1.18
N ALA A 77 0.47 -11.68 -2.11
CA ALA A 77 0.91 -10.29 -2.03
C ALA A 77 -0.24 -9.31 -2.30
N PRO A 78 -0.23 -8.13 -1.64
CA PRO A 78 -1.18 -7.06 -1.92
C PRO A 78 -1.13 -6.61 -3.39
N ASN A 79 -2.18 -5.94 -3.85
CA ASN A 79 -2.12 -5.21 -5.10
C ASN A 79 -1.11 -4.06 -5.02
N ALA A 80 -0.52 -3.68 -6.16
CA ALA A 80 0.35 -2.52 -6.24
C ALA A 80 -0.39 -1.26 -5.74
N PRO A 81 0.25 -0.41 -4.91
CA PRO A 81 -0.34 0.85 -4.49
C PRO A 81 -0.71 1.75 -5.68
N VAL A 82 -1.82 2.47 -5.54
CA VAL A 82 -2.19 3.52 -6.48
C VAL A 82 -1.77 4.85 -5.88
N LEU A 83 -1.01 5.65 -6.64
CA LEU A 83 -0.59 6.98 -6.25
C LEU A 83 -1.59 7.99 -6.81
N ASP A 84 -1.98 8.97 -5.99
CA ASP A 84 -2.72 10.15 -6.46
C ASP A 84 -1.81 11.05 -7.31
N PRO A 85 -2.36 12.03 -8.05
CA PRO A 85 -1.56 13.02 -8.75
C PRO A 85 -0.55 13.69 -7.83
N ILE A 86 0.73 13.68 -8.22
CA ILE A 86 1.84 14.18 -7.39
C ILE A 86 2.27 15.54 -7.92
N ASN A 87 2.32 16.55 -7.03
CA ASN A 87 2.95 17.83 -7.33
C ASN A 87 4.31 17.98 -6.61
N ALA A 88 5.00 19.10 -6.84
CA ALA A 88 6.32 19.34 -6.28
C ALA A 88 6.33 19.71 -4.79
N THR A 89 5.18 19.98 -4.17
CA THR A 89 5.10 20.61 -2.82
C THR A 89 4.23 19.86 -1.82
N ASP A 90 3.10 19.27 -2.26
CA ASP A 90 2.16 18.62 -1.36
C ASP A 90 2.63 17.21 -0.95
N PRO A 91 2.16 16.67 0.17
CA PRO A 91 2.42 15.28 0.55
C PRO A 91 2.07 14.31 -0.59
N VAL A 92 2.85 13.24 -0.73
CA VAL A 92 2.52 12.15 -1.66
C VAL A 92 1.47 11.26 -1.01
N THR A 93 0.35 11.09 -1.70
CA THR A 93 -0.81 10.33 -1.20
C THR A 93 -1.20 9.23 -2.17
N GLY A 94 -2.06 8.33 -1.69
CA GLY A 94 -2.60 7.27 -2.52
C GLY A 94 -3.39 6.24 -1.74
N THR A 95 -3.64 5.10 -2.38
CA THR A 95 -4.34 3.97 -1.75
C THR A 95 -3.54 2.67 -1.89
N ALA A 96 -3.69 1.80 -0.91
CA ALA A 96 -3.12 0.46 -0.86
C ALA A 96 -4.04 -0.47 -0.07
N GLU A 97 -3.66 -1.71 0.10
CA GLU A 97 -4.39 -2.64 0.94
C GLU A 97 -4.44 -2.14 2.40
N PRO A 98 -5.64 -2.09 3.03
CA PRO A 98 -5.78 -1.65 4.41
C PRO A 98 -4.88 -2.43 5.37
N GLY A 99 -4.11 -1.72 6.20
CA GLY A 99 -3.20 -2.31 7.17
C GLY A 99 -1.84 -2.74 6.61
N SER A 100 -1.62 -2.68 5.28
CA SER A 100 -0.31 -2.92 4.70
C SER A 100 0.67 -1.78 5.01
N THR A 101 1.96 -2.10 5.06
CA THR A 101 3.03 -1.09 5.14
C THR A 101 3.41 -0.64 3.74
N VAL A 102 3.12 0.62 3.42
CA VAL A 102 3.49 1.24 2.15
C VAL A 102 4.90 1.83 2.27
N THR A 103 5.78 1.45 1.36
CA THR A 103 7.13 2.02 1.20
C THR A 103 7.18 2.83 -0.08
N VAL A 104 7.34 4.15 0.06
CA VAL A 104 7.48 5.10 -1.06
C VAL A 104 8.95 5.36 -1.31
N SER A 105 9.38 5.25 -2.55
CA SER A 105 10.75 5.51 -2.99
C SER A 105 10.79 6.73 -3.90
N PHE A 106 11.65 7.69 -3.57
CA PHE A 106 11.82 8.94 -4.28
C PHE A 106 13.01 8.90 -5.23
N PRO A 107 13.07 9.79 -6.25
CA PRO A 107 14.12 9.82 -7.26
C PRO A 107 15.54 10.03 -6.71
N ASP A 108 15.65 10.69 -5.55
CA ASP A 108 16.94 10.93 -4.86
C ASP A 108 17.46 9.69 -4.09
N GLY A 109 16.73 8.56 -4.15
CA GLY A 109 17.05 7.32 -3.44
C GLY A 109 16.58 7.29 -1.99
N THR A 110 15.93 8.34 -1.49
CA THR A 110 15.31 8.32 -0.16
C THR A 110 14.00 7.53 -0.18
N THR A 111 13.58 7.04 0.99
CA THR A 111 12.32 6.31 1.17
C THR A 111 11.54 6.83 2.37
N ALA A 112 10.22 6.73 2.28
CA ALA A 112 9.31 6.96 3.40
C ALA A 112 8.37 5.76 3.56
N THR A 113 8.00 5.43 4.81
CA THR A 113 7.09 4.33 5.11
C THR A 113 5.89 4.82 5.91
N VAL A 114 4.74 4.22 5.64
CA VAL A 114 3.48 4.50 6.36
C VAL A 114 2.60 3.26 6.33
N VAL A 115 1.74 3.09 7.33
CA VAL A 115 0.70 2.03 7.31
C VAL A 115 -0.56 2.61 6.67
N ALA A 116 -1.10 1.91 5.68
CA ALA A 116 -2.37 2.26 5.05
C ALA A 116 -3.52 2.18 6.06
N GLY A 117 -4.38 3.19 6.05
CA GLY A 117 -5.54 3.28 6.92
C GLY A 117 -6.55 2.15 6.68
N THR A 118 -7.59 2.09 7.53
CA THR A 118 -8.68 1.10 7.38
C THR A 118 -9.52 1.31 6.12
N ASP A 119 -9.45 2.49 5.52
CA ASP A 119 -10.03 2.84 4.22
C ASP A 119 -9.06 2.65 3.05
N GLY A 120 -7.84 2.17 3.33
CA GLY A 120 -6.75 1.99 2.37
C GLY A 120 -5.96 3.26 2.05
N SER A 121 -6.32 4.42 2.56
CA SER A 121 -5.61 5.67 2.29
C SER A 121 -4.25 5.72 3.00
N TRP A 122 -3.28 6.38 2.37
CA TRP A 122 -1.97 6.64 2.96
C TRP A 122 -1.42 8.00 2.51
N SER A 123 -0.50 8.56 3.29
CA SER A 123 0.16 9.83 3.01
C SER A 123 1.57 9.84 3.59
N VAL A 124 2.54 10.32 2.83
CA VAL A 124 3.90 10.56 3.29
C VAL A 124 4.32 12.00 2.96
N PRO A 125 5.20 12.63 3.77
CA PRO A 125 5.72 13.95 3.47
C PRO A 125 6.45 13.98 2.11
N ASN A 126 6.28 15.08 1.36
CA ASN A 126 7.10 15.37 0.19
C ASN A 126 8.56 15.61 0.64
N PRO A 127 9.58 15.05 -0.03
CA PRO A 127 10.98 15.26 0.31
C PRO A 127 11.46 16.72 0.06
N GLY A 128 10.68 17.51 -0.69
CA GLY A 128 10.96 18.93 -0.98
C GLY A 128 11.94 19.17 -2.13
N ASN A 129 12.28 18.13 -2.88
CA ASN A 129 13.20 18.20 -4.02
C ASN A 129 12.64 17.56 -5.30
N LEU A 130 11.33 17.24 -5.31
CA LEU A 130 10.66 16.70 -6.48
C LEU A 130 10.55 17.76 -7.57
N VAL A 131 10.82 17.38 -8.81
CA VAL A 131 10.69 18.24 -10.00
C VAL A 131 9.79 17.59 -11.04
N ASP A 132 9.30 18.39 -11.97
CA ASP A 132 8.42 17.93 -13.06
C ASP A 132 9.07 16.79 -13.85
N GLY A 133 8.30 15.73 -14.09
CA GLY A 133 8.77 14.52 -14.78
C GLY A 133 9.45 13.48 -13.88
N ASP A 134 9.72 13.76 -12.62
CA ASP A 134 10.23 12.78 -11.66
C ASP A 134 9.27 11.61 -11.50
N THR A 135 9.80 10.41 -11.27
CA THR A 135 9.00 9.22 -10.99
C THR A 135 9.12 8.83 -9.53
N VAL A 136 7.99 8.74 -8.85
CA VAL A 136 7.86 8.20 -7.49
C VAL A 136 7.26 6.80 -7.59
N THR A 137 7.79 5.85 -6.82
CA THR A 137 7.26 4.48 -6.77
C THR A 137 6.85 4.10 -5.36
N ALA A 138 5.88 3.20 -5.23
CA ALA A 138 5.44 2.69 -3.94
C ALA A 138 5.19 1.18 -4.01
N THR A 139 5.56 0.46 -2.94
CA THR A 139 5.20 -0.95 -2.73
C THR A 139 4.40 -1.08 -1.44
N ALA A 140 3.52 -2.07 -1.37
CA ALA A 140 2.79 -2.43 -0.16
C ALA A 140 3.25 -3.79 0.34
N THR A 141 3.49 -3.91 1.65
CA THR A 141 3.81 -5.17 2.31
C THR A 141 2.73 -5.46 3.35
N ASP A 142 2.08 -6.61 3.25
CA ASP A 142 1.05 -7.03 4.19
C ASP A 142 1.63 -7.44 5.56
N PRO A 143 0.80 -7.71 6.57
CA PRO A 143 1.25 -8.20 7.87
C PRO A 143 1.93 -9.58 7.84
N ALA A 144 1.70 -10.40 6.80
CA ALA A 144 2.34 -11.70 6.61
C ALA A 144 3.74 -11.59 5.96
N GLY A 145 4.10 -10.40 5.44
CA GLY A 145 5.40 -10.11 4.84
C GLY A 145 5.42 -10.24 3.32
N ASN A 146 4.27 -10.45 2.65
CA ASN A 146 4.22 -10.49 1.20
C ASN A 146 4.25 -9.07 0.63
N THR A 147 5.09 -8.83 -0.37
CA THR A 147 5.28 -7.49 -0.94
C THR A 147 4.73 -7.43 -2.36
N SER A 148 3.99 -6.39 -2.65
CA SER A 148 3.37 -6.12 -3.95
C SER A 148 4.39 -5.80 -5.04
N LEU A 149 3.94 -5.82 -6.30
CA LEU A 149 4.62 -5.10 -7.36
C LEU A 149 4.58 -3.58 -7.08
N PRO A 150 5.53 -2.80 -7.61
CA PRO A 150 5.52 -1.35 -7.43
C PRO A 150 4.40 -0.68 -8.23
N GLY A 151 3.67 0.22 -7.58
CA GLY A 151 2.92 1.28 -8.22
C GLY A 151 3.83 2.46 -8.54
N SER A 152 3.47 3.30 -9.50
CA SER A 152 4.25 4.48 -9.87
C SER A 152 3.38 5.68 -10.19
N GLY A 153 3.90 6.88 -9.91
CA GLY A 153 3.33 8.16 -10.31
C GLY A 153 4.43 9.08 -10.84
N VAL A 154 4.07 9.93 -11.79
CA VAL A 154 4.97 10.96 -12.32
C VAL A 154 4.59 12.29 -11.70
N VAL A 155 5.59 13.04 -11.25
CA VAL A 155 5.41 14.38 -10.70
C VAL A 155 5.01 15.34 -11.81
N SER A 156 3.91 16.09 -11.61
CA SER A 156 3.50 17.22 -12.42
C SER A 156 3.59 18.47 -11.55
N ALA A 157 4.43 19.41 -11.93
CA ALA A 157 4.70 20.61 -11.14
C ALA A 157 3.45 21.50 -11.02
N ASP A 158 2.55 21.43 -12.00
CA ASP A 158 1.29 22.17 -12.01
C ASP A 158 0.10 21.22 -12.19
N ILE A 159 -0.64 21.00 -11.10
CA ILE A 159 -1.91 20.24 -11.09
C ILE A 159 -3.10 21.16 -10.75
N THR A 160 -2.88 22.47 -10.64
CA THR A 160 -3.90 23.44 -10.26
C THR A 160 -4.65 23.88 -11.50
N ALA A 161 -5.94 23.64 -11.57
CA ALA A 161 -6.75 24.15 -12.65
C ALA A 161 -6.75 25.69 -12.63
N PRO A 162 -6.58 26.36 -13.79
CA PRO A 162 -6.63 27.82 -13.85
C PRO A 162 -8.00 28.36 -13.45
N VAL A 163 -8.01 29.46 -12.75
CA VAL A 163 -9.23 30.22 -12.45
C VAL A 163 -9.42 31.29 -13.53
N VAL A 164 -10.58 31.26 -14.20
CA VAL A 164 -10.92 32.20 -15.23
C VAL A 164 -12.16 33.02 -14.84
N ALA A 165 -12.22 34.27 -15.26
CA ALA A 165 -13.39 35.08 -15.17
C ALA A 165 -13.59 35.81 -16.52
N LEU A 166 -14.85 36.00 -16.92
CA LEU A 166 -15.23 36.78 -18.12
C LEU A 166 -15.93 38.05 -17.63
N ASP A 167 -15.56 39.19 -18.23
CA ASP A 167 -16.18 40.47 -17.90
C ASP A 167 -17.57 40.60 -18.54
N ASP A 168 -18.51 41.18 -17.80
CA ASP A 168 -19.82 41.52 -18.34
C ASP A 168 -19.71 42.67 -19.35
N VAL A 169 -20.31 42.52 -20.53
CA VAL A 169 -20.31 43.55 -21.58
C VAL A 169 -21.73 43.98 -21.91
N LEU A 170 -21.99 45.29 -21.80
CA LEU A 170 -23.19 45.92 -22.30
C LEU A 170 -22.80 46.93 -23.41
N THR A 171 -23.17 46.65 -24.65
CA THR A 171 -22.71 47.43 -25.81
C THR A 171 -23.76 47.44 -26.91
N ASN A 172 -23.69 48.45 -27.79
CA ASN A 172 -24.44 48.49 -29.05
C ASN A 172 -23.61 47.98 -30.24
N ASP A 173 -22.39 47.51 -29.99
CA ASP A 173 -21.55 46.84 -30.98
C ASP A 173 -21.99 45.38 -31.12
N SER A 174 -22.26 44.94 -32.35
CA SER A 174 -22.65 43.54 -32.63
C SER A 174 -21.47 42.58 -32.64
N THR A 175 -20.22 43.07 -32.54
CA THR A 175 -18.98 42.32 -32.55
C THR A 175 -18.02 42.83 -31.47
N PRO A 176 -18.47 42.87 -30.18
CA PRO A 176 -17.67 43.45 -29.12
C PRO A 176 -16.40 42.64 -28.82
N ALA A 177 -15.35 43.36 -28.42
CA ALA A 177 -14.22 42.70 -27.79
C ALA A 177 -14.65 42.16 -26.42
N LEU A 178 -14.30 40.91 -26.12
CA LEU A 178 -14.51 40.29 -24.82
C LEU A 178 -13.20 40.29 -24.06
N THR A 179 -13.28 40.60 -22.78
CA THR A 179 -12.13 40.61 -21.86
C THR A 179 -12.44 39.82 -20.61
N GLY A 180 -11.40 39.42 -19.91
CA GLY A 180 -11.51 38.64 -18.65
C GLY A 180 -10.17 38.48 -17.97
N THR A 181 -10.12 37.64 -16.98
CA THR A 181 -8.90 37.32 -16.24
C THR A 181 -8.62 35.84 -16.21
N VAL A 182 -7.33 35.48 -16.14
CA VAL A 182 -6.86 34.12 -15.94
C VAL A 182 -5.62 34.16 -15.02
N ASN A 183 -5.60 33.36 -13.97
CA ASN A 183 -4.49 33.37 -12.99
C ASN A 183 -3.25 32.59 -13.44
N ASP A 184 -3.37 31.74 -14.48
CA ASP A 184 -2.26 30.98 -15.05
C ASP A 184 -1.78 31.62 -16.36
N PRO A 185 -0.55 32.16 -16.41
CA PRO A 185 -0.01 32.83 -17.58
C PRO A 185 0.24 31.89 -18.77
N THR A 186 0.23 30.56 -18.54
CA THR A 186 0.48 29.55 -19.58
C THR A 186 -0.80 28.88 -20.09
N ALA A 187 -1.94 29.14 -19.44
CA ALA A 187 -3.20 28.52 -19.80
C ALA A 187 -3.67 28.90 -21.20
N THR A 188 -4.22 27.94 -21.92
CA THR A 188 -4.96 28.17 -23.15
C THR A 188 -6.39 28.61 -22.83
N VAL A 189 -6.83 29.75 -23.31
CA VAL A 189 -8.18 30.29 -23.08
C VAL A 189 -9.04 30.14 -24.31
N VAL A 190 -10.26 29.64 -24.17
CA VAL A 190 -11.27 29.54 -25.22
C VAL A 190 -12.56 30.14 -24.67
N VAL A 191 -13.19 31.00 -25.47
CA VAL A 191 -14.50 31.59 -25.16
C VAL A 191 -15.55 30.95 -26.07
N THR A 192 -16.58 30.38 -25.49
CA THR A 192 -17.71 29.80 -26.24
C THR A 192 -18.88 30.79 -26.28
N VAL A 193 -19.33 31.15 -27.47
CA VAL A 193 -20.50 31.99 -27.68
C VAL A 193 -21.49 31.23 -28.55
N ASP A 194 -22.70 31.05 -28.06
CA ASP A 194 -23.79 30.32 -28.73
C ASP A 194 -23.35 28.95 -29.28
N GLY A 195 -22.47 28.24 -28.53
CA GLY A 195 -21.97 26.94 -28.93
C GLY A 195 -20.83 26.92 -29.93
N THR A 196 -20.28 28.12 -30.28
CA THR A 196 -19.10 28.25 -31.13
C THR A 196 -17.89 28.68 -30.30
N ASP A 197 -16.76 27.99 -30.48
CA ASP A 197 -15.52 28.22 -29.74
C ASP A 197 -14.62 29.23 -30.47
N TYR A 198 -14.15 30.21 -29.71
CA TYR A 198 -13.22 31.27 -30.17
C TYR A 198 -11.96 31.23 -29.29
N PRO A 199 -10.76 31.01 -29.87
CA PRO A 199 -9.52 31.09 -29.09
C PRO A 199 -9.28 32.54 -28.66
N ALA A 200 -8.99 32.74 -27.38
CA ALA A 200 -8.62 34.02 -26.80
C ALA A 200 -7.12 34.11 -26.55
N VAL A 201 -6.57 35.31 -26.52
CA VAL A 201 -5.16 35.54 -26.20
C VAL A 201 -5.02 35.67 -24.70
N ASN A 202 -4.22 34.81 -24.09
CA ASN A 202 -3.73 34.98 -22.72
C ASN A 202 -2.48 35.87 -22.80
N ASN A 203 -2.53 37.05 -22.20
CA ASN A 203 -1.45 38.03 -22.27
C ASN A 203 -0.30 37.71 -21.29
N GLY A 204 -0.48 36.74 -20.41
CA GLY A 204 0.52 36.32 -19.39
C GLY A 204 0.63 37.29 -18.20
N ASP A 205 -0.19 38.34 -18.16
CA ASP A 205 -0.24 39.35 -17.09
C ASP A 205 -1.50 39.23 -16.19
N GLY A 206 -2.27 38.17 -16.38
CA GLY A 206 -3.55 37.93 -15.71
C GLY A 206 -4.78 38.31 -16.52
N THR A 207 -4.60 38.79 -17.73
CA THR A 207 -5.70 39.14 -18.65
C THR A 207 -5.70 38.32 -19.92
#